data_8c82bfaff9c604be2eb920c31194de64
#
_entry.id   8c82bfaff9c604be2eb920c31194de64
#
_cell.length_a   1.000
_cell.length_b   1.000
_cell.length_c   1.000
_cell.angle_alpha   90.00
_cell.angle_beta   90.00
_cell.angle_gamma   90.00
#
_symmetry.space_group_name_H-M   'P 1'
#
loop_
_entity.id
_entity.type
_entity.pdbx_description
1 polymer ?
#
loop_
_entity_poly.entity_id
_entity_poly.type
_entity_poly.pdbx_seq_one_letter_code
_entity_poly.pdbx_strand_id
1 'polypeptide(L)'
;MRRVVPAAAGDDEWTFDIETESGVFCAGVGRLVISNSPRRGLEFVTRKITWHAAAIKYGLVKELRLGNLDAERDWGYAADYVKAMWLMLQKDVPEEYVIATGQAHSVRDCCRIAFDEAGLGDFEQYVVIDPAFVRPAEVDHLIGNPAKAGRDLGWKPRTSFEEMIRLMTRTDLESLAPR
;
A
#
# COMPACT_ATOMS: atom_id res chain seq x y z
N MET A 1 -1.84 18.70 20.08
CA MET A 1 -1.95 18.72 18.60
C MET A 1 -0.77 19.50 18.07
N ARG A 2 0.25 18.87 17.53
CA ARG A 2 1.40 19.57 16.94
C ARG A 2 1.14 19.85 15.46
N ARG A 3 1.70 20.95 15.01
CA ARG A 3 1.52 21.61 13.72
C ARG A 3 1.88 20.68 12.55
N VAL A 4 1.00 20.55 11.57
CA VAL A 4 1.33 19.96 10.27
C VAL A 4 2.28 20.93 9.56
N VAL A 5 3.51 20.52 9.32
CA VAL A 5 4.49 21.30 8.56
C VAL A 5 4.58 20.65 7.18
N PRO A 6 4.37 21.39 6.08
CA PRO A 6 4.62 20.86 4.76
C PRO A 6 6.12 20.61 4.61
N ALA A 7 6.51 19.37 4.32
CA ALA A 7 7.87 19.09 3.88
C ALA A 7 7.98 19.49 2.41
N ALA A 8 8.94 20.35 2.08
CA ALA A 8 9.23 20.71 0.71
C ALA A 8 9.85 19.49 0.00
N ALA A 9 9.03 18.81 -0.80
CA ALA A 9 9.51 17.91 -1.84
C ALA A 9 9.55 18.72 -3.14
N GLY A 10 10.61 18.55 -3.94
CA GLY A 10 10.71 19.21 -5.23
C GLY A 10 9.55 18.83 -6.14
N ASP A 11 9.12 19.80 -6.90
CA ASP A 11 8.18 19.81 -7.99
C ASP A 11 6.99 18.83 -7.91
N ASP A 12 5.83 19.35 -7.51
CA ASP A 12 4.45 18.90 -7.74
C ASP A 12 3.79 17.83 -6.85
N GLU A 13 4.40 17.28 -5.80
CA GLU A 13 3.68 16.43 -4.87
C GLU A 13 3.74 16.93 -3.43
N TRP A 14 2.59 17.32 -2.87
CA TRP A 14 2.43 17.61 -1.45
C TRP A 14 2.49 16.31 -0.65
N THR A 15 3.58 16.11 0.08
CA THR A 15 3.71 15.01 1.04
C THR A 15 3.39 15.55 2.44
N PHE A 16 2.36 15.01 3.07
CA PHE A 16 2.05 15.30 4.47
C PHE A 16 2.69 14.22 5.33
N ASP A 17 3.56 14.62 6.23
CA ASP A 17 4.07 13.76 7.29
C ASP A 17 3.34 14.12 8.59
N ILE A 18 2.73 13.13 9.25
CA ILE A 18 2.03 13.30 10.51
C ILE A 18 2.82 12.57 11.58
N GLU A 19 3.62 13.30 12.34
CA GLU A 19 4.37 12.78 13.46
C GLU A 19 3.57 12.91 14.77
N THR A 20 3.47 11.82 15.53
CA THR A 20 2.92 11.79 16.87
C THR A 20 3.95 11.30 17.87
N GLU A 21 3.85 11.71 19.14
CA GLU A 21 4.79 11.31 20.20
C GLU A 21 4.82 9.78 20.43
N SER A 22 3.74 9.09 20.08
CA SER A 22 3.61 7.63 20.21
C SER A 22 3.95 6.87 18.93
N GLY A 23 4.27 7.55 17.81
CA GLY A 23 4.45 6.93 16.50
C GLY A 23 3.16 6.34 15.92
N VAL A 24 2.01 6.57 16.56
CA VAL A 24 0.70 6.08 16.13
C VAL A 24 -0.22 7.26 15.89
N PHE A 25 -0.75 7.35 14.69
CA PHE A 25 -1.75 8.36 14.34
C PHE A 25 -3.14 7.72 14.32
N CYS A 26 -4.04 8.23 15.15
CA CYS A 26 -5.46 7.92 15.13
C CYS A 26 -6.22 9.12 14.60
N ALA A 27 -6.79 9.03 13.41
CA ALA A 27 -7.75 10.01 12.90
C ALA A 27 -9.16 9.53 13.27
N GLY A 28 -9.78 10.16 14.25
CA GLY A 28 -11.06 9.74 14.79
C GLY A 28 -10.95 8.61 15.83
N VAL A 29 -12.07 8.06 16.23
CA VAL A 29 -12.13 6.89 17.11
C VAL A 29 -11.95 5.63 16.26
N GLY A 30 -10.71 5.15 16.13
CA GLY A 30 -10.43 3.96 15.34
C GLY A 30 -8.96 3.83 14.94
N ARG A 31 -8.53 2.63 14.57
CA ARG A 31 -7.18 2.38 14.06
C ARG A 31 -7.08 2.77 12.59
N LEU A 32 -6.19 3.67 12.26
CA LEU A 32 -5.85 3.98 10.89
C LEU A 32 -4.99 2.84 10.31
N VAL A 33 -5.49 2.20 9.26
CA VAL A 33 -4.67 1.28 8.44
C VAL A 33 -3.93 2.11 7.41
N ILE A 34 -2.61 2.18 7.54
CA ILE A 34 -1.76 2.92 6.61
C ILE A 34 -1.72 2.16 5.28
N SER A 35 -1.99 2.87 4.21
CA SER A 35 -2.05 2.36 2.85
C SER A 35 -0.69 2.19 2.19
N ASN A 36 -0.67 1.55 1.03
CA ASN A 36 0.54 1.20 0.31
C ASN A 36 1.11 2.37 -0.49
N SER A 37 2.44 2.44 -0.55
CA SER A 37 3.20 3.41 -1.33
C SER A 37 4.64 2.92 -1.54
N PRO A 38 5.43 3.54 -2.43
CA PRO A 38 6.86 3.23 -2.58
C PRO A 38 7.68 3.45 -1.29
N ARG A 39 7.16 4.21 -0.34
CA ARG A 39 7.81 4.48 0.96
C ARG A 39 7.46 3.50 2.07
N ARG A 40 6.60 2.49 1.78
CA ARG A 40 6.21 1.49 2.78
C ARG A 40 7.41 0.63 3.18
N GLY A 41 7.45 0.16 4.43
CA GLY A 41 8.50 -0.72 4.92
C GLY A 41 8.50 -2.09 4.22
N LEU A 42 9.66 -2.72 4.10
CA LEU A 42 9.85 -4.02 3.42
C LEU A 42 9.20 -5.20 4.17
N GLU A 43 8.82 -5.02 5.41
CA GLU A 43 8.07 -5.99 6.23
C GLU A 43 6.62 -6.19 5.75
N PHE A 44 6.10 -5.26 4.95
CA PHE A 44 4.75 -5.34 4.39
C PHE A 44 4.75 -6.03 3.03
N VAL A 45 3.77 -6.94 2.84
CA VAL A 45 3.73 -7.84 1.69
C VAL A 45 3.81 -7.14 0.33
N THR A 46 3.08 -6.05 0.12
CA THR A 46 3.09 -5.32 -1.15
C THR A 46 4.47 -4.75 -1.45
N ARG A 47 5.11 -4.10 -0.47
CA ARG A 47 6.45 -3.54 -0.64
C ARG A 47 7.51 -4.63 -0.77
N LYS A 48 7.37 -5.73 -0.01
CA LYS A 48 8.23 -6.89 -0.13
C LYS A 48 8.21 -7.45 -1.55
N ILE A 49 7.03 -7.58 -2.17
CA ILE A 49 6.87 -8.11 -3.52
C ILE A 49 7.50 -7.17 -4.56
N THR A 50 7.16 -5.87 -4.54
CA THR A 50 7.65 -4.92 -5.56
C THR A 50 9.18 -4.78 -5.50
N TRP A 51 9.74 -4.70 -4.30
CA TRP A 51 11.18 -4.63 -4.11
C TRP A 51 11.90 -5.90 -4.60
N HIS A 52 11.37 -7.10 -4.27
CA HIS A 52 11.99 -8.35 -4.72
C HIS A 52 11.89 -8.53 -6.23
N ALA A 53 10.78 -8.11 -6.86
CA ALA A 53 10.68 -8.14 -8.32
C ALA A 53 11.80 -7.30 -8.96
N ALA A 54 12.03 -6.08 -8.46
CA ALA A 54 13.13 -5.24 -8.93
C ALA A 54 14.52 -5.83 -8.60
N ALA A 55 14.71 -6.36 -7.40
CA ALA A 55 15.98 -6.97 -6.97
C ALA A 55 16.33 -8.25 -7.75
N ILE A 56 15.33 -9.07 -8.08
CA ILE A 56 15.49 -10.25 -8.94
C ILE A 56 15.88 -9.82 -10.36
N LYS A 57 15.21 -8.79 -10.89
CA LYS A 57 15.54 -8.23 -12.21
C LYS A 57 17.00 -7.86 -12.36
N TYR A 58 17.59 -7.29 -11.30
CA TYR A 58 19.00 -6.89 -11.28
C TYR A 58 19.95 -7.96 -10.72
N GLY A 59 19.46 -9.16 -10.43
CA GLY A 59 20.28 -10.29 -9.94
C GLY A 59 20.78 -10.12 -8.52
N LEU A 60 20.20 -9.19 -7.73
CA LEU A 60 20.58 -8.95 -6.33
C LEU A 60 20.09 -10.06 -5.40
N VAL A 61 18.94 -10.64 -5.72
CA VAL A 61 18.37 -11.81 -5.03
C VAL A 61 17.84 -12.79 -6.08
N LYS A 62 17.63 -14.06 -5.69
CA LYS A 62 17.21 -15.12 -6.61
C LYS A 62 15.75 -15.50 -6.47
N GLU A 63 15.18 -15.31 -5.29
CA GLU A 63 13.83 -15.77 -4.95
C GLU A 63 13.12 -14.81 -3.99
N LEU A 64 11.80 -14.89 -3.98
CA LEU A 64 10.90 -14.21 -3.06
C LEU A 64 10.17 -15.26 -2.23
N ARG A 65 10.34 -15.22 -0.91
CA ARG A 65 9.65 -16.13 0.02
C ARG A 65 8.38 -15.47 0.56
N LEU A 66 7.24 -16.13 0.36
CA LEU A 66 5.92 -15.68 0.80
C LEU A 66 5.18 -16.84 1.52
N GLY A 67 4.12 -16.49 2.23
CA GLY A 67 3.17 -17.45 2.80
C GLY A 67 2.00 -17.71 1.83
N ASN A 68 0.77 -17.49 2.33
CA ASN A 68 -0.46 -17.68 1.55
C ASN A 68 -0.60 -16.66 0.42
N LEU A 69 -0.59 -17.13 -0.83
CA LEU A 69 -0.76 -16.27 -2.02
C LEU A 69 -2.24 -15.94 -2.31
N ASP A 70 -3.16 -16.70 -1.77
CA ASP A 70 -4.59 -16.58 -2.07
C ASP A 70 -5.33 -15.72 -1.05
N ALA A 71 -4.63 -15.24 -0.01
CA ALA A 71 -5.18 -14.26 0.93
C ALA A 71 -5.51 -12.96 0.22
N GLU A 72 -6.75 -12.48 0.41
CA GLU A 72 -7.27 -11.28 -0.24
C GLU A 72 -7.36 -10.10 0.72
N ARG A 73 -6.98 -8.91 0.25
CA ARG A 73 -7.02 -7.66 1.03
C ARG A 73 -7.48 -6.51 0.16
N ASP A 74 -8.09 -5.53 0.80
CA ASP A 74 -8.39 -4.23 0.22
C ASP A 74 -7.12 -3.35 0.35
N TRP A 75 -6.40 -3.23 -0.74
CA TRP A 75 -5.19 -2.40 -0.81
C TRP A 75 -5.43 -1.12 -1.59
N GLY A 76 -5.30 0.01 -0.91
CA GLY A 76 -5.38 1.31 -1.55
C GLY A 76 -4.07 2.10 -1.48
N TYR A 77 -3.99 3.16 -2.26
CA TYR A 77 -2.81 4.03 -2.35
C TYR A 77 -2.80 5.09 -1.24
N ALA A 78 -1.63 5.28 -0.62
CA ALA A 78 -1.49 6.16 0.53
C ALA A 78 -1.92 7.61 0.25
N ALA A 79 -1.61 8.17 -0.92
CA ALA A 79 -1.98 9.53 -1.26
C ALA A 79 -3.50 9.74 -1.34
N ASP A 80 -4.25 8.75 -1.84
CA ASP A 80 -5.71 8.79 -1.84
C ASP A 80 -6.27 8.82 -0.41
N TYR A 81 -5.65 8.08 0.51
CA TYR A 81 -6.06 8.01 1.91
C TYR A 81 -5.73 9.29 2.67
N VAL A 82 -4.58 9.90 2.40
CA VAL A 82 -4.22 11.23 2.93
C VAL A 82 -5.24 12.28 2.50
N LYS A 83 -5.73 12.21 1.26
CA LYS A 83 -6.80 13.10 0.80
C LYS A 83 -8.10 12.91 1.58
N ALA A 84 -8.46 11.67 1.94
CA ALA A 84 -9.61 11.41 2.81
C ALA A 84 -9.42 12.02 4.19
N MET A 85 -8.23 11.86 4.79
CA MET A 85 -7.91 12.46 6.10
C MET A 85 -8.06 13.96 6.07
N TRP A 86 -7.58 14.62 5.02
CA TRP A 86 -7.76 16.06 4.86
C TRP A 86 -9.23 16.46 4.77
N LEU A 87 -10.04 15.72 3.99
CA LEU A 87 -11.49 15.97 3.87
C LEU A 87 -12.22 15.79 5.20
N MET A 88 -11.84 14.77 6.00
CA MET A 88 -12.40 14.55 7.33
C MET A 88 -12.16 15.75 8.25
N LEU A 89 -10.99 16.39 8.16
CA LEU A 89 -10.62 17.55 8.96
C LEU A 89 -11.34 18.86 8.52
N GLN A 90 -12.01 18.86 7.35
CA GLN A 90 -12.81 20.02 6.90
C GLN A 90 -14.26 19.96 7.41
N LYS A 91 -14.65 18.90 8.12
CA LYS A 91 -16.01 18.78 8.67
C LYS A 91 -16.13 19.55 9.99
N ASP A 92 -17.25 20.22 10.18
CA ASP A 92 -17.55 20.93 11.44
C ASP A 92 -17.77 19.98 12.60
N VAL A 93 -18.32 18.79 12.31
CA VAL A 93 -18.58 17.74 13.30
C VAL A 93 -17.70 16.53 12.99
N PRO A 94 -16.88 16.05 13.95
CA PRO A 94 -16.07 14.85 13.80
C PRO A 94 -16.94 13.60 13.68
N GLU A 95 -16.63 12.76 12.70
CA GLU A 95 -17.31 11.49 12.45
C GLU A 95 -16.31 10.39 12.08
N GLU A 96 -16.74 9.13 12.25
CA GLU A 96 -15.96 7.96 11.88
C GLU A 96 -16.21 7.58 10.40
N TYR A 97 -15.13 7.26 9.68
CA TYR A 97 -15.17 6.85 8.28
C TYR A 97 -14.32 5.60 8.06
N VAL A 98 -14.86 4.68 7.28
CA VAL A 98 -14.06 3.60 6.67
C VAL A 98 -13.50 4.13 5.37
N ILE A 99 -12.17 4.20 5.28
CA ILE A 99 -11.46 4.59 4.07
C ILE A 99 -10.87 3.31 3.47
N ALA A 100 -11.42 2.90 2.34
CA ALA A 100 -11.11 1.65 1.67
C ALA A 100 -11.38 1.79 0.17
N THR A 101 -10.86 0.86 -0.64
CA THR A 101 -11.14 0.88 -2.08
C THR A 101 -12.49 0.21 -2.40
N GLY A 102 -12.95 -0.69 -1.54
CA GLY A 102 -14.11 -1.54 -1.79
C GLY A 102 -13.81 -2.70 -2.74
N GLN A 103 -12.53 -2.97 -3.01
CA GLN A 103 -12.07 -4.06 -3.88
C GLN A 103 -11.01 -4.87 -3.16
N ALA A 104 -11.15 -6.19 -3.20
CA ALA A 104 -10.16 -7.11 -2.67
C ALA A 104 -9.33 -7.71 -3.81
N HIS A 105 -8.04 -7.86 -3.56
CA HIS A 105 -7.08 -8.48 -4.48
C HIS A 105 -6.23 -9.48 -3.71
N SER A 106 -5.78 -10.53 -4.39
CA SER A 106 -4.92 -11.55 -3.81
C SER A 106 -3.45 -11.13 -3.77
N VAL A 107 -2.67 -11.77 -2.90
CA VAL A 107 -1.20 -11.66 -2.92
C VAL A 107 -0.66 -12.15 -4.27
N ARG A 108 -1.29 -13.15 -4.87
CA ARG A 108 -0.99 -13.67 -6.22
C ARG A 108 -1.11 -12.58 -7.28
N ASP A 109 -2.19 -11.78 -7.26
CA ASP A 109 -2.36 -10.66 -8.19
C ASP A 109 -1.25 -9.61 -8.03
N CYS A 110 -0.86 -9.32 -6.78
CA CYS A 110 0.24 -8.42 -6.52
C CYS A 110 1.55 -8.92 -7.15
N CYS A 111 1.87 -10.21 -6.98
CA CYS A 111 3.04 -10.83 -7.60
C CYS A 111 2.98 -10.73 -9.12
N ARG A 112 1.85 -11.13 -9.73
CA ARG A 112 1.67 -11.10 -11.18
C ARG A 112 1.93 -9.70 -11.76
N ILE A 113 1.35 -8.66 -11.16
CA ILE A 113 1.51 -7.28 -11.64
C ILE A 113 2.95 -6.79 -11.45
N ALA A 114 3.56 -7.05 -10.29
CA ALA A 114 4.92 -6.57 -10.00
C ALA A 114 5.97 -7.24 -10.90
N PHE A 115 5.86 -8.55 -11.13
CA PHE A 115 6.80 -9.29 -11.95
C PHE A 115 6.61 -8.99 -13.45
N ASP A 116 5.37 -8.76 -13.90
CA ASP A 116 5.08 -8.27 -15.24
C ASP A 116 5.72 -6.89 -15.47
N GLU A 117 5.53 -5.94 -14.56
CA GLU A 117 6.14 -4.61 -14.64
C GLU A 117 7.67 -4.64 -14.62
N ALA A 118 8.27 -5.59 -13.89
CA ALA A 118 9.71 -5.81 -13.89
C ALA A 118 10.22 -6.50 -15.16
N GLY A 119 9.33 -6.97 -16.04
CA GLY A 119 9.68 -7.69 -17.26
C GLY A 119 10.27 -9.08 -17.00
N LEU A 120 9.87 -9.73 -15.91
CA LEU A 120 10.32 -11.07 -15.52
C LEU A 120 9.36 -12.19 -16.00
N GLY A 121 8.13 -11.82 -16.41
CA GLY A 121 7.11 -12.76 -16.84
C GLY A 121 6.52 -13.55 -15.68
N ASP A 122 6.50 -14.87 -15.79
CA ASP A 122 5.88 -15.75 -14.81
C ASP A 122 6.57 -15.69 -13.45
N PHE A 123 5.90 -15.12 -12.47
CA PHE A 123 6.40 -14.95 -11.10
C PHE A 123 6.58 -16.28 -10.35
N GLU A 124 5.88 -17.36 -10.74
CA GLU A 124 5.94 -18.65 -10.06
C GLU A 124 7.34 -19.27 -10.12
N GLN A 125 8.15 -18.86 -11.09
CA GLN A 125 9.56 -19.30 -11.21
C GLN A 125 10.46 -18.71 -10.10
N TYR A 126 10.02 -17.65 -9.43
CA TYR A 126 10.82 -16.90 -8.45
C TYR A 126 10.21 -16.93 -7.05
N VAL A 127 8.95 -17.32 -6.91
CA VAL A 127 8.25 -17.31 -5.61
C VAL A 127 8.32 -18.68 -4.97
N VAL A 128 8.79 -18.70 -3.73
CA VAL A 128 8.86 -19.89 -2.88
C VAL A 128 7.84 -19.72 -1.74
N ILE A 129 6.96 -20.71 -1.59
CA ILE A 129 6.04 -20.74 -0.44
C ILE A 129 6.81 -21.23 0.78
N ASP A 130 6.90 -20.38 1.80
CA ASP A 130 7.59 -20.67 3.04
C ASP A 130 6.58 -20.79 4.19
N PRO A 131 6.47 -21.97 4.82
CA PRO A 131 5.56 -22.21 5.94
C PRO A 131 5.75 -21.22 7.11
N ALA A 132 6.96 -20.68 7.29
CA ALA A 132 7.25 -19.69 8.34
C ALA A 132 6.45 -18.38 8.17
N PHE A 133 5.98 -18.07 6.95
CA PHE A 133 5.15 -16.91 6.66
C PHE A 133 3.65 -17.22 6.61
N VAL A 134 3.25 -18.47 6.82
CA VAL A 134 1.83 -18.84 6.92
C VAL A 134 1.33 -18.53 8.33
N ARG A 135 0.30 -17.70 8.43
CA ARG A 135 -0.29 -17.33 9.73
C ARG A 135 -1.30 -18.38 10.16
N PRO A 136 -1.25 -18.89 11.40
CA PRO A 136 -2.18 -19.92 11.88
C PRO A 136 -3.65 -19.49 11.91
N ALA A 137 -3.91 -18.18 12.04
CA ALA A 137 -5.23 -17.58 12.05
C ALA A 137 -5.26 -16.43 11.03
N GLU A 138 -5.30 -16.79 9.75
CA GLU A 138 -5.40 -15.78 8.68
C GLU A 138 -6.86 -15.46 8.38
N VAL A 139 -7.14 -14.17 8.16
CA VAL A 139 -8.41 -13.75 7.59
C VAL A 139 -8.27 -13.87 6.07
N ASP A 140 -8.99 -14.80 5.46
CA ASP A 140 -8.86 -15.08 4.02
C ASP A 140 -9.30 -13.89 3.16
N HIS A 141 -10.36 -13.21 3.58
CA HIS A 141 -10.95 -12.08 2.85
C HIS A 141 -11.21 -10.89 3.76
N LEU A 142 -10.64 -9.75 3.44
CA LEU A 142 -10.85 -8.50 4.15
C LEU A 142 -11.08 -7.36 3.17
N ILE A 143 -12.30 -6.80 3.20
CA ILE A 143 -12.73 -5.69 2.34
C ILE A 143 -13.41 -4.60 3.15
N GLY A 144 -13.13 -3.34 2.86
CA GLY A 144 -13.78 -2.20 3.49
C GLY A 144 -14.98 -1.69 2.70
N ASN A 145 -15.94 -1.07 3.39
CA ASN A 145 -17.06 -0.39 2.73
C ASN A 145 -16.87 1.13 2.82
N PRO A 146 -16.46 1.82 1.75
CA PRO A 146 -16.22 3.26 1.74
C PRO A 146 -17.47 4.10 1.47
N ALA A 147 -18.67 3.50 1.44
CA ALA A 147 -19.90 4.19 1.00
C ALA A 147 -20.21 5.47 1.80
N LYS A 148 -19.95 5.47 3.11
CA LYS A 148 -20.13 6.66 3.95
C LYS A 148 -19.14 7.77 3.56
N ALA A 149 -17.87 7.44 3.37
CA ALA A 149 -16.86 8.40 2.92
C ALA A 149 -17.21 9.00 1.54
N GLY A 150 -17.74 8.18 0.65
CA GLY A 150 -18.22 8.64 -0.66
C GLY A 150 -19.36 9.64 -0.56
N ARG A 151 -20.37 9.38 0.28
CA ARG A 151 -21.52 10.28 0.45
C ARG A 151 -21.17 11.58 1.16
N ASP A 152 -20.48 11.49 2.28
CA ASP A 152 -20.34 12.59 3.22
C ASP A 152 -19.13 13.47 2.95
N LEU A 153 -18.06 12.89 2.37
CA LEU A 153 -16.81 13.57 2.03
C LEU A 153 -16.63 13.78 0.51
N GLY A 154 -17.45 13.14 -0.32
CA GLY A 154 -17.25 13.10 -1.76
C GLY A 154 -15.96 12.35 -2.15
N TRP A 155 -15.39 11.54 -1.22
CA TRP A 155 -14.14 10.85 -1.43
C TRP A 155 -14.32 9.56 -2.23
N LYS A 156 -13.38 9.34 -3.15
CA LYS A 156 -13.24 8.08 -3.90
C LYS A 156 -11.75 7.81 -4.11
N PRO A 157 -11.31 6.54 -4.08
CA PRO A 157 -9.96 6.19 -4.52
C PRO A 157 -9.78 6.57 -5.99
N ARG A 158 -8.62 7.13 -6.34
CA ARG A 158 -8.29 7.56 -7.70
C ARG A 158 -7.30 6.62 -8.37
N THR A 159 -6.47 5.98 -7.56
CA THR A 159 -5.42 5.06 -8.01
C THR A 159 -5.92 3.64 -7.88
N SER A 160 -5.96 2.90 -8.98
CA SER A 160 -6.32 1.49 -8.97
C SER A 160 -5.24 0.65 -8.29
N PHE A 161 -5.59 -0.57 -7.88
CA PHE A 161 -4.63 -1.53 -7.33
C PHE A 161 -3.48 -1.80 -8.30
N GLU A 162 -3.78 -2.01 -9.57
CA GLU A 162 -2.78 -2.27 -10.60
C GLU A 162 -1.83 -1.09 -10.78
N GLU A 163 -2.35 0.14 -10.92
CA GLU A 163 -1.54 1.35 -11.04
C GLU A 163 -0.62 1.55 -9.84
N MET A 164 -1.12 1.30 -8.62
CA MET A 164 -0.35 1.40 -7.40
C MET A 164 0.82 0.40 -7.39
N ILE A 165 0.58 -0.88 -7.69
CA ILE A 165 1.64 -1.90 -7.71
C ILE A 165 2.67 -1.60 -8.80
N ARG A 166 2.23 -1.19 -10.00
CA ARG A 166 3.13 -0.78 -11.08
C ARG A 166 3.99 0.43 -10.68
N LEU A 167 3.39 1.45 -10.07
CA LEU A 167 4.13 2.62 -9.55
C LEU A 167 5.19 2.21 -8.52
N MET A 168 4.81 1.38 -7.55
CA MET A 168 5.74 0.89 -6.52
C MET A 168 6.90 0.12 -7.15
N THR A 169 6.61 -0.76 -8.10
CA THR A 169 7.64 -1.57 -8.80
C THR A 169 8.58 -0.69 -9.63
N ARG A 170 8.07 0.29 -10.38
CA ARG A 170 8.91 1.24 -11.13
C ARG A 170 9.85 2.01 -10.23
N THR A 171 9.34 2.52 -9.10
CA THR A 171 10.18 3.24 -8.13
C THR A 171 11.29 2.34 -7.57
N ASP A 172 11.00 1.05 -7.32
CA ASP A 172 12.01 0.09 -6.89
C ASP A 172 13.04 -0.22 -7.98
N LEU A 173 12.60 -0.37 -9.23
CA LEU A 173 13.49 -0.55 -10.38
C LEU A 173 14.43 0.65 -10.55
N GLU A 174 13.91 1.87 -10.46
CA GLU A 174 14.72 3.10 -10.53
C GLU A 174 15.73 3.18 -9.37
N SER A 175 15.32 2.84 -8.16
CA SER A 175 16.15 2.92 -6.97
C SER A 175 17.28 1.87 -6.94
N LEU A 176 17.07 0.69 -7.53
CA LEU A 176 18.00 -0.43 -7.58
C LEU A 176 18.78 -0.52 -8.90
N ALA A 177 18.50 0.35 -9.87
CA ALA A 177 19.18 0.35 -11.16
C ALA A 177 20.70 0.46 -10.97
N PRO A 178 21.51 -0.37 -11.65
CA PRO A 178 22.97 -0.21 -11.65
C PRO A 178 23.34 1.19 -12.13
N ARG A 179 24.23 1.85 -11.39
CA ARG A 179 24.81 3.16 -11.76
C ARG A 179 25.91 3.00 -12.78
#